data_04ae040d9fcc75bc6c3c2d8adac3b19b
#
_entry.id   04ae040d9fcc75bc6c3c2d8adac3b19b
#
_cell.length_a   1.000
_cell.length_b   1.000
_cell.length_c   1.000
_cell.angle_alpha   90.00
_cell.angle_beta   90.00
_cell.angle_gamma   90.00
#
_symmetry.space_group_name_H-M   'P 1'
#
loop_
_entity.id
_entity.type
_entity.pdbx_description
1 polymer ?
#
loop_
_entity_poly.entity_id
_entity_poly.type
_entity_poly.pdbx_seq_one_letter_code
_entity_poly.pdbx_strand_id
1 'polypeptide(L)'
;MTRYRVFPGMELDYRDVHARACRELRDGSGERLEIHHCLEGRVEYRQNGRYFYLSPGDLAVARTSSLPPDSRFPTGHYHGITVTIDPAAAPECLSCILSDVEVRPATLMEKLCPGGTVFTARSSRRVKHVFSELYAVPEDIRKGYLKVKLLELLLFLSTLSPEDGQTPHGCTAAQVTLAEQVKACLLAESDRTLTLKSLSQQFNVSEAQIKSSFARVYGMSPAAYARSQRMHGAAALLRETDRTVLDIACQFGYDNASKFARAFRDVIGVSPREYRAGAEYDSCAPRLGEKPVSLSDADAERRI
;
A
#
# COMPACT_ATOMS: atom_id res chain seq x y z
N MET A 1 -9.95 -11.17 3.82
CA MET A 1 -9.72 -11.41 2.39
C MET A 1 -11.02 -11.83 1.74
N THR A 2 -11.48 -11.11 0.72
CA THR A 2 -12.75 -11.38 0.00
C THR A 2 -12.42 -11.61 -1.46
N ARG A 3 -12.81 -12.78 -2.00
CA ARG A 3 -12.50 -13.22 -3.36
C ARG A 3 -13.74 -13.21 -4.24
N TYR A 4 -13.60 -12.68 -5.45
CA TYR A 4 -14.62 -12.65 -6.48
C TYR A 4 -14.13 -13.33 -7.75
N ARG A 5 -14.89 -14.31 -8.23
CA ARG A 5 -14.66 -14.89 -9.56
C ARG A 5 -15.36 -14.01 -10.59
N VAL A 6 -14.59 -13.28 -11.40
CA VAL A 6 -15.09 -12.25 -12.33
C VAL A 6 -15.40 -12.84 -13.70
N PHE A 7 -14.43 -13.59 -14.27
CA PHE A 7 -14.56 -14.37 -15.49
C PHE A 7 -13.99 -15.77 -15.25
N PRO A 8 -14.23 -16.75 -16.16
CA PRO A 8 -13.49 -18.00 -16.13
C PRO A 8 -11.98 -17.71 -16.10
N GLY A 9 -11.25 -18.36 -15.21
CA GLY A 9 -9.80 -18.14 -15.06
C GLY A 9 -9.40 -16.76 -14.52
N MET A 10 -10.33 -15.88 -14.12
CA MET A 10 -10.01 -14.54 -13.62
C MET A 10 -10.67 -14.29 -12.27
N GLU A 11 -9.86 -14.01 -11.26
CA GLU A 11 -10.28 -13.75 -9.90
C GLU A 11 -9.78 -12.38 -9.43
N LEU A 12 -10.55 -11.71 -8.57
CA LEU A 12 -10.19 -10.46 -7.92
C LEU A 12 -10.32 -10.64 -6.40
N ASP A 13 -9.23 -10.38 -5.71
CA ASP A 13 -9.13 -10.49 -4.25
C ASP A 13 -8.97 -9.11 -3.63
N TYR A 14 -9.86 -8.75 -2.71
CA TYR A 14 -9.62 -7.66 -1.76
C TYR A 14 -8.80 -8.19 -0.61
N ARG A 15 -7.60 -7.65 -0.45
CA ARG A 15 -6.66 -8.05 0.59
C ARG A 15 -6.72 -7.05 1.73
N ASP A 16 -6.95 -7.58 2.91
CA ASP A 16 -6.90 -6.87 4.17
C ASP A 16 -6.10 -7.75 5.13
N VAL A 17 -4.84 -7.38 5.37
CA VAL A 17 -3.89 -8.19 6.13
C VAL A 17 -3.31 -7.37 7.26
N HIS A 18 -3.50 -7.84 8.48
CA HIS A 18 -2.94 -7.26 9.72
C HIS A 18 -1.89 -8.20 10.31
N ALA A 19 -0.84 -8.46 9.52
CA ALA A 19 0.27 -9.32 9.91
C ALA A 19 1.56 -8.89 9.20
N ARG A 20 2.72 -9.31 9.71
CA ARG A 20 4.02 -9.04 9.07
C ARG A 20 4.33 -9.98 7.90
N ALA A 21 3.68 -11.13 7.86
CA ALA A 21 3.80 -12.09 6.78
C ALA A 21 2.51 -12.89 6.66
N CYS A 22 2.23 -13.36 5.44
CA CYS A 22 1.12 -14.23 5.13
C CYS A 22 1.57 -15.26 4.11
N ARG A 23 1.23 -16.52 4.35
CA ARG A 23 1.46 -17.57 3.36
C ARG A 23 0.43 -17.45 2.25
N GLU A 24 0.93 -17.40 1.02
CA GLU A 24 0.06 -17.35 -0.15
C GLU A 24 -0.42 -18.76 -0.52
N LEU A 25 -1.73 -18.95 -0.47
CA LEU A 25 -2.35 -20.17 -0.99
C LEU A 25 -2.47 -20.02 -2.51
N ARG A 26 -1.40 -20.35 -3.22
CA ARG A 26 -1.42 -20.43 -4.69
C ARG A 26 -1.82 -21.83 -5.08
N ASP A 27 -3.11 -21.98 -5.40
CA ASP A 27 -3.64 -23.26 -5.88
C ASP A 27 -3.22 -23.47 -7.34
N GLY A 28 -2.62 -24.59 -7.61
CA GLY A 28 -2.56 -25.11 -8.95
C GLY A 28 -1.23 -25.10 -9.67
N SER A 29 -1.17 -26.02 -10.60
CA SER A 29 -0.09 -26.33 -11.52
C SER A 29 -0.19 -25.49 -12.79
N GLY A 30 0.01 -24.19 -12.72
CA GLY A 30 -0.01 -23.34 -13.90
C GLY A 30 0.60 -21.97 -13.67
N GLU A 31 1.22 -21.44 -14.72
CA GLU A 31 1.71 -20.07 -14.69
C GLU A 31 0.54 -19.11 -14.79
N ARG A 32 0.40 -18.19 -13.83
CA ARG A 32 -0.66 -17.18 -13.79
C ARG A 32 -0.07 -15.79 -13.80
N LEU A 33 -0.85 -14.85 -14.29
CA LEU A 33 -0.55 -13.41 -14.18
C LEU A 33 -1.20 -12.88 -12.93
N GLU A 34 -0.41 -12.29 -12.03
CA GLU A 34 -0.90 -11.57 -10.86
C GLU A 34 -0.67 -10.07 -11.04
N ILE A 35 -1.73 -9.29 -10.83
CA ILE A 35 -1.73 -7.82 -10.87
C ILE A 35 -2.05 -7.34 -9.47
N HIS A 36 -1.13 -6.61 -8.85
CA HIS A 36 -1.26 -6.15 -7.49
C HIS A 36 -1.33 -4.62 -7.45
N HIS A 37 -2.33 -4.07 -6.78
CA HIS A 37 -2.39 -2.65 -6.46
C HIS A 37 -2.36 -2.47 -4.94
N CYS A 38 -1.43 -1.65 -4.46
CA CYS A 38 -1.32 -1.31 -3.05
C CYS A 38 -2.17 -0.08 -2.76
N LEU A 39 -3.14 -0.20 -1.85
CA LEU A 39 -3.91 0.93 -1.34
C LEU A 39 -3.23 1.51 -0.11
N GLU A 40 -2.84 0.65 0.83
CA GLU A 40 -2.28 1.01 2.13
C GLU A 40 -1.23 -0.01 2.57
N GLY A 41 -0.29 0.44 3.40
CA GLY A 41 0.80 -0.41 3.85
C GLY A 41 1.88 -0.60 2.80
N ARG A 42 2.56 -1.73 2.85
CA ARG A 42 3.62 -2.10 1.89
C ARG A 42 3.73 -3.61 1.77
N VAL A 43 4.00 -4.09 0.57
CA VAL A 43 4.34 -5.49 0.32
C VAL A 43 5.73 -5.61 -0.27
N GLU A 44 6.48 -6.60 0.20
CA GLU A 44 7.84 -6.91 -0.24
C GLU A 44 7.84 -7.87 -1.43
N TYR A 45 8.63 -7.53 -2.44
CA TYR A 45 8.98 -8.39 -3.56
C TYR A 45 10.47 -8.67 -3.57
N ARG A 46 10.86 -9.85 -4.02
CA ARG A 46 12.25 -10.25 -4.13
C ARG A 46 12.58 -10.67 -5.56
N GLN A 47 13.57 -10.02 -6.15
CA GLN A 47 14.03 -10.34 -7.50
C GLN A 47 15.56 -10.16 -7.58
N ASN A 48 16.26 -11.13 -8.18
CA ASN A 48 17.72 -11.08 -8.38
C ASN A 48 18.52 -10.73 -7.10
N GLY A 49 18.11 -11.28 -5.95
CA GLY A 49 18.75 -11.04 -4.65
C GLY A 49 18.52 -9.65 -4.06
N ARG A 50 17.65 -8.84 -4.67
CA ARG A 50 17.26 -7.52 -4.18
C ARG A 50 15.81 -7.52 -3.69
N TYR A 51 15.52 -6.62 -2.76
CA TYR A 51 14.20 -6.43 -2.16
C TYR A 51 13.57 -5.16 -2.69
N PHE A 52 12.34 -5.26 -3.13
CA PHE A 52 11.54 -4.15 -3.65
C PHE A 52 10.27 -4.04 -2.82
N TYR A 53 9.76 -2.82 -2.70
CA TYR A 53 8.57 -2.57 -1.90
C TYR A 53 7.54 -1.81 -2.74
N LEU A 54 6.37 -2.42 -2.90
CA LEU A 54 5.21 -1.75 -3.46
C LEU A 54 4.64 -0.80 -2.40
N SER A 55 4.44 0.44 -2.79
CA SER A 55 3.96 1.53 -1.91
C SER A 55 2.50 1.87 -2.23
N PRO A 56 1.81 2.61 -1.36
CA PRO A 56 0.46 3.06 -1.64
C PRO A 56 0.33 3.77 -3.00
N GLY A 57 -0.63 3.31 -3.81
CA GLY A 57 -0.89 3.78 -5.16
C GLY A 57 -0.03 3.13 -6.25
N ASP A 58 0.95 2.31 -5.91
CA ASP A 58 1.78 1.59 -6.88
C ASP A 58 1.08 0.34 -7.40
N LEU A 59 1.40 -0.03 -8.64
CA LEU A 59 0.95 -1.22 -9.35
C LEU A 59 2.14 -2.15 -9.59
N ALA A 60 1.94 -3.45 -9.38
CA ALA A 60 2.89 -4.48 -9.83
C ALA A 60 2.16 -5.51 -10.68
N VAL A 61 2.85 -6.01 -11.71
CA VAL A 61 2.42 -7.14 -12.54
C VAL A 61 3.52 -8.18 -12.50
N ALA A 62 3.18 -9.42 -12.22
CA ALA A 62 4.14 -10.51 -12.05
C ALA A 62 3.58 -11.85 -12.53
N ARG A 63 4.49 -12.75 -12.88
CA ARG A 63 4.15 -14.17 -13.02
C ARG A 63 4.12 -14.83 -11.65
N THR A 64 3.23 -15.79 -11.44
CA THR A 64 3.14 -16.51 -10.17
C THR A 64 4.47 -17.17 -9.78
N SER A 65 5.21 -17.70 -10.76
CA SER A 65 6.54 -18.29 -10.54
C SER A 65 7.62 -17.31 -10.08
N SER A 66 7.43 -16.02 -10.35
CA SER A 66 8.36 -14.96 -9.96
C SER A 66 8.12 -14.43 -8.54
N LEU A 67 7.04 -14.84 -7.91
CA LEU A 67 6.64 -14.39 -6.59
C LEU A 67 7.05 -15.37 -5.51
N PRO A 68 7.47 -14.89 -4.32
CA PRO A 68 7.81 -15.78 -3.21
C PRO A 68 6.53 -16.49 -2.69
N PRO A 69 6.69 -17.67 -2.05
CA PRO A 69 5.56 -18.40 -1.46
C PRO A 69 4.89 -17.66 -0.31
N ASP A 70 5.63 -16.77 0.34
CA ASP A 70 5.15 -15.96 1.45
C ASP A 70 5.23 -14.47 1.08
N SER A 71 4.13 -13.74 1.27
CA SER A 71 4.13 -12.29 1.20
C SER A 71 4.56 -11.69 2.52
N ARG A 72 5.45 -10.68 2.49
CA ARG A 72 5.92 -9.94 3.65
C ARG A 72 5.44 -8.50 3.62
N PHE A 73 4.99 -8.02 4.78
CA PHE A 73 4.43 -6.68 4.97
C PHE A 73 5.23 -5.94 6.05
N PRO A 74 6.23 -5.14 5.69
CA PRO A 74 7.15 -4.49 6.64
C PRO A 74 6.43 -3.60 7.66
N THR A 75 5.33 -2.97 7.24
CA THR A 75 4.51 -2.09 8.09
C THR A 75 3.60 -2.86 9.05
N GLY A 76 3.43 -4.17 8.87
CA GLY A 76 2.54 -5.01 9.69
C GLY A 76 1.07 -4.96 9.27
N HIS A 77 0.74 -4.20 8.24
CA HIS A 77 -0.58 -4.16 7.61
C HIS A 77 -0.44 -3.96 6.10
N TYR A 78 -1.44 -4.41 5.36
CA TYR A 78 -1.52 -4.24 3.90
C TYR A 78 -2.97 -4.29 3.45
N HIS A 79 -3.41 -3.25 2.76
CA HIS A 79 -4.69 -3.20 2.06
C HIS A 79 -4.42 -3.04 0.58
N GLY A 80 -5.07 -3.85 -0.24
CA GLY A 80 -4.87 -3.81 -1.67
C GLY A 80 -5.81 -4.72 -2.45
N ILE A 81 -5.66 -4.67 -3.77
CA ILE A 81 -6.35 -5.56 -4.70
C ILE A 81 -5.32 -6.43 -5.39
N THR A 82 -5.62 -7.72 -5.50
CA THR A 82 -4.90 -8.66 -6.36
C THR A 82 -5.86 -9.20 -7.41
N VAL A 83 -5.50 -9.07 -8.68
CA VAL A 83 -6.19 -9.74 -9.78
C VAL A 83 -5.30 -10.90 -10.24
N THR A 84 -5.85 -12.11 -10.22
CA THR A 84 -5.17 -13.32 -10.68
C THR A 84 -5.82 -13.80 -11.96
N ILE A 85 -5.03 -14.03 -12.99
CA ILE A 85 -5.49 -14.49 -14.30
C ILE A 85 -4.73 -15.76 -14.68
N ASP A 86 -5.49 -16.80 -14.93
CA ASP A 86 -5.01 -18.04 -15.54
C ASP A 86 -5.16 -17.93 -17.07
N PRO A 87 -4.08 -17.77 -17.84
CA PRO A 87 -4.18 -17.58 -19.29
C PRO A 87 -4.76 -18.79 -20.03
N ALA A 88 -4.64 -20.00 -19.44
CA ALA A 88 -5.17 -21.22 -20.04
C ALA A 88 -6.70 -21.36 -19.85
N ALA A 89 -7.24 -20.80 -18.77
CA ALA A 89 -8.66 -20.84 -18.46
C ALA A 89 -9.41 -19.55 -18.83
N ALA A 90 -8.68 -18.47 -19.09
CA ALA A 90 -9.25 -17.20 -19.49
C ALA A 90 -9.85 -17.28 -20.91
N PRO A 91 -11.02 -16.65 -21.17
CA PRO A 91 -11.60 -16.62 -22.51
C PRO A 91 -10.66 -15.93 -23.50
N GLU A 92 -10.52 -16.47 -24.69
CA GLU A 92 -9.77 -15.82 -25.78
C GLU A 92 -10.42 -14.48 -26.18
N CYS A 93 -11.73 -14.40 -26.12
CA CYS A 93 -12.51 -13.18 -26.34
C CYS A 93 -13.19 -12.76 -25.03
N LEU A 94 -12.74 -11.68 -24.44
CA LEU A 94 -13.29 -11.15 -23.18
C LEU A 94 -14.64 -10.44 -23.37
N SER A 95 -14.91 -9.94 -24.58
CA SER A 95 -16.19 -9.35 -24.97
C SER A 95 -16.29 -9.29 -26.48
N CYS A 96 -17.44 -9.72 -27.04
CA CYS A 96 -17.72 -9.55 -28.46
C CYS A 96 -17.74 -8.06 -28.90
N ILE A 97 -17.96 -7.14 -27.94
CA ILE A 97 -17.93 -5.68 -28.18
C ILE A 97 -16.48 -5.19 -28.31
N LEU A 98 -15.52 -5.91 -27.76
CA LEU A 98 -14.10 -5.59 -27.82
C LEU A 98 -13.32 -6.46 -28.80
N SER A 99 -14.00 -7.06 -29.77
CA SER A 99 -13.39 -7.94 -30.79
C SER A 99 -12.26 -7.25 -31.58
N ASP A 100 -12.36 -5.92 -31.73
CA ASP A 100 -11.36 -5.11 -32.42
C ASP A 100 -10.17 -4.74 -31.53
N VAL A 101 -10.21 -5.09 -30.23
CA VAL A 101 -9.16 -4.80 -29.27
C VAL A 101 -8.53 -6.11 -28.83
N GLU A 102 -7.37 -6.42 -29.39
CA GLU A 102 -6.65 -7.66 -29.11
C GLU A 102 -5.93 -7.59 -27.75
N VAL A 103 -6.68 -7.81 -26.65
CA VAL A 103 -6.12 -7.89 -25.29
C VAL A 103 -6.17 -9.33 -24.81
N ARG A 104 -5.04 -10.04 -24.96
CA ARG A 104 -4.89 -11.41 -24.47
C ARG A 104 -4.05 -11.45 -23.20
N PRO A 105 -4.50 -12.08 -22.11
CA PRO A 105 -3.72 -12.20 -20.87
C PRO A 105 -2.32 -12.79 -21.08
N ALA A 106 -2.19 -13.78 -21.95
CA ALA A 106 -0.89 -14.37 -22.28
C ALA A 106 0.07 -13.34 -22.92
N THR A 107 -0.42 -12.54 -23.87
CA THR A 107 0.35 -11.48 -24.52
C THR A 107 0.78 -10.39 -23.51
N LEU A 108 -0.11 -10.01 -22.58
CA LEU A 108 0.22 -9.07 -21.51
C LEU A 108 1.32 -9.62 -20.60
N MET A 109 1.25 -10.92 -20.27
CA MET A 109 2.24 -11.58 -19.44
C MET A 109 3.62 -11.61 -20.09
N GLU A 110 3.71 -11.92 -21.39
CA GLU A 110 4.96 -11.88 -22.13
C GLU A 110 5.51 -10.45 -22.27
N LYS A 111 4.63 -9.49 -22.53
CA LYS A 111 4.98 -8.09 -22.72
C LYS A 111 5.52 -7.44 -21.45
N LEU A 112 4.80 -7.58 -20.32
CA LEU A 112 5.12 -6.89 -19.08
C LEU A 112 6.07 -7.65 -18.16
N CYS A 113 6.11 -8.98 -18.27
CA CYS A 113 6.90 -9.87 -17.42
C CYS A 113 7.85 -10.76 -18.23
N PRO A 114 8.67 -10.21 -19.15
CA PRO A 114 9.59 -11.02 -19.94
C PRO A 114 10.63 -11.69 -19.01
N GLY A 115 10.87 -13.00 -19.23
CA GLY A 115 11.84 -13.75 -18.45
C GLY A 115 11.54 -13.83 -16.95
N GLY A 116 10.29 -13.64 -16.52
CA GLY A 116 9.89 -13.66 -15.12
C GLY A 116 10.22 -12.38 -14.34
N THR A 117 10.45 -11.28 -15.02
CA THR A 117 10.61 -9.97 -14.37
C THR A 117 9.30 -9.50 -13.75
N VAL A 118 9.39 -8.77 -12.63
CA VAL A 118 8.24 -8.08 -12.03
C VAL A 118 8.18 -6.68 -12.62
N PHE A 119 7.09 -6.38 -13.32
CA PHE A 119 6.82 -5.03 -13.80
C PHE A 119 6.24 -4.21 -12.66
N THR A 120 6.73 -2.99 -12.45
CA THR A 120 6.18 -2.08 -11.45
C THR A 120 5.94 -0.70 -12.05
N ALA A 121 4.74 -0.16 -11.83
CA ALA A 121 4.42 1.22 -12.18
C ALA A 121 4.10 2.01 -10.90
N ARG A 122 4.71 3.19 -10.78
CA ARG A 122 4.46 4.09 -9.66
C ARG A 122 3.06 4.70 -9.76
N SER A 123 2.57 5.13 -8.62
CA SER A 123 1.31 5.86 -8.52
C SER A 123 1.26 6.99 -9.56
N SER A 124 0.28 6.93 -10.43
CA SER A 124 0.01 7.92 -11.46
C SER A 124 -1.48 8.24 -11.49
N ARG A 125 -1.86 9.35 -12.15
CA ARG A 125 -3.29 9.68 -12.31
C ARG A 125 -4.07 8.55 -13.00
N ARG A 126 -3.46 7.87 -13.97
CA ARG A 126 -4.09 6.74 -14.69
C ARG A 126 -4.27 5.53 -13.79
N VAL A 127 -3.24 5.12 -13.05
CA VAL A 127 -3.33 4.00 -12.10
C VAL A 127 -4.38 4.29 -11.04
N LYS A 128 -4.37 5.50 -10.45
CA LYS A 128 -5.38 5.91 -9.47
C LYS A 128 -6.80 5.84 -10.03
N HIS A 129 -7.02 6.32 -11.26
CA HIS A 129 -8.32 6.29 -11.90
C HIS A 129 -8.88 4.87 -12.04
N VAL A 130 -8.07 3.93 -12.54
CA VAL A 130 -8.50 2.54 -12.75
C VAL A 130 -8.87 1.86 -11.42
N PHE A 131 -8.07 2.08 -10.37
CA PHE A 131 -8.25 1.35 -9.09
C PHE A 131 -9.16 2.06 -8.08
N SER A 132 -9.29 3.38 -8.10
CA SER A 132 -10.09 4.12 -7.11
C SER A 132 -11.52 3.61 -6.98
N GLU A 133 -12.17 3.34 -8.10
CA GLU A 133 -13.55 2.86 -8.14
C GLU A 133 -13.68 1.38 -7.73
N LEU A 134 -12.63 0.59 -7.90
CA LEU A 134 -12.63 -0.81 -7.48
C LEU A 134 -12.74 -0.96 -5.95
N TYR A 135 -12.30 0.04 -5.18
CA TYR A 135 -12.41 0.02 -3.72
C TYR A 135 -13.79 0.44 -3.19
N ALA A 136 -14.63 1.05 -4.02
CA ALA A 136 -15.94 1.59 -3.63
C ALA A 136 -17.10 1.03 -4.47
N VAL A 137 -17.06 -0.26 -4.82
CA VAL A 137 -18.06 -0.89 -5.69
C VAL A 137 -19.38 -1.14 -4.92
N PRO A 138 -20.52 -0.58 -5.35
CA PRO A 138 -21.83 -0.85 -4.77
C PRO A 138 -22.20 -2.34 -4.85
N GLU A 139 -22.86 -2.87 -3.83
CA GLU A 139 -23.16 -4.30 -3.73
C GLU A 139 -24.13 -4.80 -4.80
N ASP A 140 -25.15 -4.04 -5.07
CA ASP A 140 -26.24 -4.35 -6.00
C ASP A 140 -25.77 -4.54 -7.45
N ILE A 141 -24.74 -3.81 -7.89
CA ILE A 141 -24.18 -3.89 -9.24
C ILE A 141 -22.82 -4.57 -9.30
N ARG A 142 -22.27 -5.03 -8.17
CA ARG A 142 -20.89 -5.50 -8.03
C ARG A 142 -20.45 -6.49 -9.10
N LYS A 143 -21.25 -7.52 -9.39
CA LYS A 143 -20.89 -8.54 -10.38
C LYS A 143 -20.65 -7.99 -11.78
N GLY A 144 -21.54 -7.10 -12.24
CA GLY A 144 -21.40 -6.45 -13.55
C GLY A 144 -20.27 -5.43 -13.56
N TYR A 145 -20.20 -4.64 -12.49
CA TYR A 145 -19.19 -3.57 -12.34
C TYR A 145 -17.76 -4.11 -12.34
N LEU A 146 -17.48 -5.18 -11.57
CA LEU A 146 -16.16 -5.82 -11.55
C LEU A 146 -15.74 -6.35 -12.93
N LYS A 147 -16.69 -6.84 -13.75
CA LYS A 147 -16.39 -7.25 -15.13
C LYS A 147 -15.94 -6.07 -15.99
N VAL A 148 -16.66 -4.95 -15.94
CA VAL A 148 -16.32 -3.74 -16.70
C VAL A 148 -14.96 -3.20 -16.24
N LYS A 149 -14.72 -3.12 -14.93
CA LYS A 149 -13.45 -2.61 -14.38
C LYS A 149 -12.27 -3.51 -14.66
N LEU A 150 -12.47 -4.82 -14.71
CA LEU A 150 -11.40 -5.75 -15.10
C LEU A 150 -11.06 -5.60 -16.59
N LEU A 151 -12.04 -5.41 -17.47
CA LEU A 151 -11.78 -5.11 -18.87
C LEU A 151 -11.04 -3.77 -19.03
N GLU A 152 -11.44 -2.73 -18.32
CA GLU A 152 -10.73 -1.44 -18.29
C GLU A 152 -9.28 -1.60 -17.82
N LEU A 153 -9.04 -2.38 -16.76
CA LEU A 153 -7.70 -2.66 -16.26
C LEU A 153 -6.84 -3.36 -17.33
N LEU A 154 -7.38 -4.37 -18.01
CA LEU A 154 -6.66 -5.08 -19.05
C LEU A 154 -6.36 -4.17 -20.26
N LEU A 155 -7.30 -3.34 -20.67
CA LEU A 155 -7.09 -2.31 -21.70
C LEU A 155 -6.00 -1.33 -21.26
N PHE A 156 -6.04 -0.86 -20.02
CA PHE A 156 -4.99 0.01 -19.50
C PHE A 156 -3.62 -0.66 -19.55
N LEU A 157 -3.51 -1.92 -19.08
CA LEU A 157 -2.25 -2.66 -19.11
C LEU A 157 -1.74 -2.90 -20.54
N SER A 158 -2.62 -3.05 -21.53
CA SER A 158 -2.22 -3.22 -22.92
C SER A 158 -1.53 -1.97 -23.51
N THR A 159 -1.82 -0.79 -22.96
CA THR A 159 -1.17 0.47 -23.38
C THR A 159 0.21 0.68 -22.78
N LEU A 160 0.56 -0.06 -21.70
CA LEU A 160 1.86 0.06 -21.06
C LEU A 160 2.93 -0.66 -21.88
N SER A 161 4.14 -0.11 -21.90
CA SER A 161 5.34 -0.75 -22.43
C SER A 161 6.27 -1.19 -21.28
N PRO A 162 7.21 -2.11 -21.51
CA PRO A 162 8.20 -2.47 -20.49
C PRO A 162 9.01 -1.27 -19.97
N GLU A 163 9.21 -0.26 -20.81
CA GLU A 163 9.93 0.99 -20.48
C GLU A 163 9.14 1.90 -19.54
N ASP A 164 7.81 1.78 -19.52
CA ASP A 164 6.96 2.49 -18.55
C ASP A 164 7.14 1.92 -17.14
N GLY A 165 7.68 0.70 -17.05
CA GLY A 165 8.06 0.05 -15.81
C GLY A 165 9.24 0.79 -15.17
N GLN A 166 9.05 1.22 -13.95
CA GLN A 166 10.16 1.71 -13.15
C GLN A 166 10.85 0.53 -12.49
N THR A 167 12.14 0.36 -12.76
CA THR A 167 12.95 -0.56 -11.96
C THR A 167 13.05 0.03 -10.55
N PRO A 168 12.34 -0.49 -9.56
CA PRO A 168 12.45 0.05 -8.22
C PRO A 168 13.91 -0.06 -7.79
N HIS A 169 14.46 0.96 -7.16
CA HIS A 169 15.79 0.89 -6.59
C HIS A 169 15.75 -0.13 -5.45
N GLY A 170 16.09 -1.37 -5.78
CA GLY A 170 16.06 -2.50 -4.85
C GLY A 170 17.01 -2.28 -3.68
N CYS A 171 16.60 -2.73 -2.50
CA CYS A 171 17.44 -2.80 -1.31
C CYS A 171 18.28 -4.06 -1.33
N THR A 172 19.50 -3.97 -0.85
CA THR A 172 20.30 -5.15 -0.52
C THR A 172 19.80 -5.78 0.80
N ALA A 173 20.12 -7.05 1.05
CA ALA A 173 19.81 -7.71 2.33
C ALA A 173 20.37 -6.90 3.53
N ALA A 174 21.58 -6.38 3.42
CA ALA A 174 22.19 -5.57 4.47
C ALA A 174 21.39 -4.28 4.76
N GLN A 175 20.84 -3.63 3.74
CA GLN A 175 20.00 -2.44 3.91
C GLN A 175 18.66 -2.78 4.57
N VAL A 176 18.08 -3.93 4.26
CA VAL A 176 16.85 -4.42 4.91
C VAL A 176 17.12 -4.73 6.38
N THR A 177 18.18 -5.50 6.67
CA THR A 177 18.60 -5.83 8.03
C THR A 177 18.86 -4.57 8.86
N LEU A 178 19.57 -3.59 8.30
CA LEU A 178 19.80 -2.30 8.98
C LEU A 178 18.48 -1.59 9.31
N ALA A 179 17.53 -1.54 8.38
CA ALA A 179 16.24 -0.91 8.61
C ALA A 179 15.43 -1.64 9.71
N GLU A 180 15.47 -2.98 9.73
CA GLU A 180 14.83 -3.81 10.77
C GLU A 180 15.46 -3.58 12.14
N GLN A 181 16.79 -3.52 12.23
CA GLN A 181 17.51 -3.23 13.47
C GLN A 181 17.19 -1.83 14.00
N VAL A 182 17.19 -0.81 13.13
CA VAL A 182 16.79 0.55 13.49
C VAL A 182 15.34 0.57 14.02
N LYS A 183 14.41 -0.15 13.35
CA LYS A 183 13.04 -0.28 13.82
C LYS A 183 12.97 -0.92 15.22
N ALA A 184 13.74 -1.98 15.46
CA ALA A 184 13.80 -2.65 16.76
C ALA A 184 14.25 -1.68 17.86
N CYS A 185 15.29 -0.88 17.61
CA CYS A 185 15.73 0.16 18.54
C CYS A 185 14.64 1.21 18.82
N LEU A 186 13.95 1.69 17.76
CA LEU A 186 12.88 2.68 17.90
C LEU A 186 11.68 2.16 18.71
N LEU A 187 11.45 0.85 18.73
CA LEU A 187 10.37 0.21 19.50
C LEU A 187 10.78 -0.13 20.93
N ALA A 188 12.05 -0.47 21.15
CA ALA A 188 12.58 -0.85 22.47
C ALA A 188 12.75 0.37 23.38
N GLU A 189 13.19 1.50 22.82
CA GLU A 189 13.40 2.73 23.58
C GLU A 189 12.19 3.64 23.45
N SER A 190 11.33 3.61 24.48
CA SER A 190 10.22 4.57 24.63
C SER A 190 10.72 5.99 24.89
N ASP A 191 12.01 6.15 25.27
CA ASP A 191 12.61 7.42 25.63
C ASP A 191 13.15 8.21 24.43
N ARG A 192 13.05 9.52 24.52
CA ARG A 192 13.44 10.56 23.54
C ARG A 192 14.95 10.61 23.22
N THR A 193 15.75 9.75 23.80
CA THR A 193 17.23 9.80 23.72
C THR A 193 17.78 9.22 22.43
N LEU A 194 16.98 8.43 21.69
CA LEU A 194 17.44 7.80 20.46
C LEU A 194 17.52 8.82 19.32
N THR A 195 18.74 9.22 19.00
CA THR A 195 19.03 10.12 17.90
C THR A 195 19.56 9.37 16.68
N LEU A 196 19.43 9.97 15.49
CA LEU A 196 20.07 9.39 14.30
C LEU A 196 21.58 9.27 14.44
N LYS A 197 22.19 10.22 15.20
CA LYS A 197 23.62 10.21 15.49
C LYS A 197 24.00 9.00 16.36
N SER A 198 23.23 8.69 17.41
CA SER A 198 23.48 7.50 18.25
C SER A 198 23.32 6.20 17.48
N LEU A 199 22.28 6.10 16.63
CA LEU A 199 22.08 4.95 15.73
C LEU A 199 23.25 4.82 14.70
N SER A 200 23.72 5.93 14.16
CA SER A 200 24.85 5.98 13.23
C SER A 200 26.13 5.42 13.89
N GLN A 201 26.39 5.80 15.11
CA GLN A 201 27.51 5.27 15.91
C GLN A 201 27.33 3.79 16.25
N GLN A 202 26.14 3.39 16.69
CA GLN A 202 25.82 2.01 17.09
C GLN A 202 25.98 1.03 15.93
N PHE A 203 25.51 1.38 14.73
CA PHE A 203 25.55 0.51 13.56
C PHE A 203 26.78 0.76 12.67
N ASN A 204 27.64 1.72 13.02
CA ASN A 204 28.82 2.11 12.24
C ASN A 204 28.49 2.43 10.78
N VAL A 205 27.43 3.21 10.55
CA VAL A 205 26.96 3.64 9.22
C VAL A 205 26.60 5.13 9.26
N SER A 206 26.55 5.78 8.09
CA SER A 206 26.13 7.19 8.04
C SER A 206 24.65 7.37 8.35
N GLU A 207 24.28 8.53 8.92
CA GLU A 207 22.85 8.90 9.11
C GLU A 207 22.04 8.89 7.80
N ALA A 208 22.69 9.26 6.68
CA ALA A 208 22.08 9.23 5.35
C ALA A 208 21.72 7.79 4.92
N GLN A 209 22.62 6.84 5.23
CA GLN A 209 22.38 5.43 4.96
C GLN A 209 21.24 4.86 5.80
N ILE A 210 21.15 5.22 7.09
CA ILE A 210 20.02 4.85 7.95
C ILE A 210 18.71 5.40 7.37
N LYS A 211 18.66 6.71 7.08
CA LYS A 211 17.46 7.36 6.53
C LYS A 211 17.01 6.72 5.22
N SER A 212 17.95 6.49 4.29
CA SER A 212 17.62 5.93 2.97
C SER A 212 17.17 4.47 3.06
N SER A 213 17.88 3.63 3.83
CA SER A 213 17.51 2.21 4.02
C SER A 213 16.14 2.09 4.69
N PHE A 214 15.92 2.86 5.76
CA PHE A 214 14.65 2.84 6.48
C PHE A 214 13.48 3.34 5.63
N ALA A 215 13.65 4.45 4.91
CA ALA A 215 12.62 5.00 4.02
C ALA A 215 12.30 4.06 2.86
N ARG A 216 13.27 3.34 2.32
CA ARG A 216 13.03 2.33 1.26
C ARG A 216 12.18 1.17 1.77
N VAL A 217 12.44 0.65 2.98
CA VAL A 217 11.71 -0.47 3.56
C VAL A 217 10.34 -0.05 4.09
N TYR A 218 10.29 1.01 4.92
CA TYR A 218 9.07 1.41 5.64
C TYR A 218 8.30 2.57 4.98
N GLY A 219 8.84 3.20 3.93
CA GLY A 219 8.17 4.29 3.21
C GLY A 219 8.23 5.65 3.91
N MET A 220 8.86 5.73 5.07
CA MET A 220 8.94 6.94 5.88
C MET A 220 10.28 7.03 6.61
N SER A 221 10.61 8.21 7.14
CA SER A 221 11.83 8.39 7.93
C SER A 221 11.73 7.70 9.30
N PRO A 222 12.85 7.34 9.95
CA PRO A 222 12.86 6.82 11.31
C PRO A 222 12.10 7.71 12.30
N ALA A 223 12.27 9.03 12.21
CA ALA A 223 11.59 10.00 13.06
C ALA A 223 10.07 10.01 12.85
N ALA A 224 9.61 9.92 11.58
CA ALA A 224 8.19 9.83 11.27
C ALA A 224 7.58 8.53 11.79
N TYR A 225 8.31 7.42 11.66
CA TYR A 225 7.90 6.12 12.20
C TYR A 225 7.76 6.15 13.71
N ALA A 226 8.77 6.64 14.42
CA ALA A 226 8.74 6.78 15.89
C ALA A 226 7.58 7.68 16.36
N ARG A 227 7.31 8.78 15.63
CA ARG A 227 6.16 9.64 15.91
C ARG A 227 4.84 8.91 15.70
N SER A 228 4.69 8.16 14.60
CA SER A 228 3.50 7.36 14.31
C SER A 228 3.24 6.34 15.42
N GLN A 229 4.26 5.60 15.85
CA GLN A 229 4.13 4.61 16.94
C GLN A 229 3.69 5.26 18.26
N ARG A 230 4.24 6.42 18.60
CA ARG A 230 3.81 7.18 19.80
C ARG A 230 2.36 7.61 19.71
N MET A 231 1.88 8.06 18.55
CA MET A 231 0.47 8.46 18.39
C MET A 231 -0.48 7.28 18.45
N HIS A 232 -0.11 6.13 17.89
CA HIS A 232 -0.91 4.90 18.03
C HIS A 232 -0.93 4.40 19.49
N GLY A 233 0.19 4.46 20.21
CA GLY A 233 0.21 4.15 21.64
C GLY A 233 -0.66 5.13 22.45
N ALA A 234 -0.63 6.41 22.13
CA ALA A 234 -1.49 7.40 22.77
C ALA A 234 -2.99 7.15 22.45
N ALA A 235 -3.30 6.75 21.22
CA ALA A 235 -4.66 6.40 20.82
C ALA A 235 -5.21 5.20 21.62
N ALA A 236 -4.39 4.18 21.87
CA ALA A 236 -4.78 3.05 22.73
C ALA A 236 -5.12 3.54 24.16
N LEU A 237 -4.26 4.35 24.77
CA LEU A 237 -4.52 4.90 26.13
C LEU A 237 -5.74 5.82 26.18
N LEU A 238 -5.98 6.62 25.13
CA LEU A 238 -7.17 7.46 25.04
C LEU A 238 -8.48 6.65 25.03
N ARG A 239 -8.46 5.44 24.47
CA ARG A 239 -9.63 4.56 24.41
C ARG A 239 -9.77 3.67 25.63
N GLU A 240 -8.66 3.23 26.23
CA GLU A 240 -8.64 2.25 27.31
C GLU A 240 -8.66 2.88 28.70
N THR A 241 -8.43 4.21 28.82
CA THR A 241 -8.31 4.88 30.12
C THR A 241 -9.02 6.23 30.14
N ASP A 242 -9.42 6.68 31.35
CA ASP A 242 -10.01 7.99 31.60
C ASP A 242 -8.97 9.09 31.89
N ARG A 243 -7.68 8.80 31.68
CA ARG A 243 -6.59 9.76 31.88
C ARG A 243 -6.80 11.00 31.02
N THR A 244 -6.40 12.15 31.53
CA THR A 244 -6.56 13.40 30.77
C THR A 244 -5.72 13.40 29.49
N VAL A 245 -6.17 14.13 28.47
CA VAL A 245 -5.41 14.27 27.21
C VAL A 245 -4.01 14.85 27.48
N LEU A 246 -3.88 15.72 28.49
CA LEU A 246 -2.60 16.31 28.88
C LEU A 246 -1.67 15.26 29.51
N ASP A 247 -2.17 14.43 30.42
CA ASP A 247 -1.37 13.36 31.05
C ASP A 247 -0.84 12.37 30.01
N ILE A 248 -1.70 11.98 29.06
CA ILE A 248 -1.28 11.12 27.94
C ILE A 248 -0.25 11.84 27.08
N ALA A 249 -0.46 13.13 26.74
CA ALA A 249 0.50 13.91 25.98
C ALA A 249 1.88 13.96 26.67
N CYS A 250 1.91 14.20 27.99
CA CYS A 250 3.14 14.21 28.79
C CYS A 250 3.85 12.85 28.74
N GLN A 251 3.13 11.74 28.86
CA GLN A 251 3.71 10.39 28.78
C GLN A 251 4.42 10.14 27.43
N PHE A 252 3.83 10.63 26.32
CA PHE A 252 4.45 10.53 24.99
C PHE A 252 5.39 11.68 24.66
N GLY A 253 5.73 12.49 25.67
CA GLY A 253 6.79 13.46 25.60
C GLY A 253 6.36 14.78 24.97
N TYR A 254 5.12 15.17 25.07
CA TYR A 254 4.63 16.49 24.70
C TYR A 254 4.34 17.30 25.96
N ASP A 255 5.01 18.43 26.08
CA ASP A 255 4.82 19.41 27.13
C ASP A 255 3.61 20.33 26.90
N ASN A 256 2.99 20.23 25.71
CA ASN A 256 1.91 21.10 25.28
C ASN A 256 0.81 20.29 24.58
N ALA A 257 -0.40 20.34 25.15
CA ALA A 257 -1.56 19.63 24.62
C ALA A 257 -1.92 20.04 23.18
N SER A 258 -1.67 21.30 22.78
CA SER A 258 -1.96 21.75 21.40
C SER A 258 -0.98 21.15 20.39
N LYS A 259 0.32 21.06 20.73
CA LYS A 259 1.33 20.39 19.90
C LYS A 259 1.02 18.90 19.78
N PHE A 260 0.63 18.27 20.88
CA PHE A 260 0.19 16.87 20.88
C PHE A 260 -1.04 16.67 20.00
N ALA A 261 -2.09 17.48 20.19
CA ALA A 261 -3.33 17.34 19.41
C ALA A 261 -3.11 17.50 17.91
N ARG A 262 -2.20 18.42 17.51
CA ARG A 262 -1.79 18.56 16.10
C ARG A 262 -1.07 17.29 15.58
N ALA A 263 -0.06 16.81 16.33
CA ALA A 263 0.69 15.62 15.95
C ALA A 263 -0.20 14.37 15.90
N PHE A 264 -1.15 14.28 16.81
CA PHE A 264 -2.12 13.20 16.87
C PHE A 264 -3.07 13.23 15.65
N ARG A 265 -3.61 14.41 15.32
CA ARG A 265 -4.47 14.60 14.15
C ARG A 265 -3.72 14.33 12.85
N ASP A 266 -2.45 14.73 12.75
CA ASP A 266 -1.61 14.47 11.57
C ASP A 266 -1.39 12.96 11.31
N VAL A 267 -1.44 12.13 12.36
CA VAL A 267 -1.20 10.67 12.26
C VAL A 267 -2.52 9.88 12.26
N ILE A 268 -3.41 10.19 13.22
CA ILE A 268 -4.66 9.44 13.44
C ILE A 268 -5.81 10.02 12.61
N GLY A 269 -5.71 11.30 12.24
CA GLY A 269 -6.65 11.99 11.38
C GLY A 269 -7.76 12.75 12.09
N VAL A 270 -8.02 12.46 13.37
CA VAL A 270 -8.99 13.17 14.21
C VAL A 270 -8.30 13.71 15.46
N SER A 271 -8.93 14.64 16.17
CA SER A 271 -8.35 15.13 17.42
C SER A 271 -8.42 14.06 18.53
N PRO A 272 -7.56 14.16 19.57
CA PRO A 272 -7.61 13.24 20.71
C PRO A 272 -8.98 13.20 21.42
N ARG A 273 -9.67 14.34 21.47
CA ARG A 273 -11.02 14.42 22.08
C ARG A 273 -12.07 13.71 21.23
N GLU A 274 -12.07 13.96 19.92
CA GLU A 274 -12.97 13.27 18.97
C GLU A 274 -12.71 11.76 18.97
N TYR A 275 -11.44 11.35 19.01
CA TYR A 275 -11.07 9.94 19.07
C TYR A 275 -11.60 9.25 20.34
N ARG A 276 -11.49 9.90 21.50
CA ARG A 276 -12.03 9.40 22.78
C ARG A 276 -13.56 9.34 22.77
N ALA A 277 -14.23 10.34 22.17
CA ALA A 277 -15.69 10.38 22.10
C ALA A 277 -16.32 9.27 21.23
N GLY A 278 -15.53 8.37 20.69
CA GLY A 278 -16.02 7.25 19.89
C GLY A 278 -16.43 7.66 18.48
N ALA A 279 -15.87 8.75 17.95
CA ALA A 279 -15.92 8.97 16.52
C ALA A 279 -15.32 7.71 15.86
N GLU A 280 -16.18 6.87 15.26
CA GLU A 280 -15.78 5.68 14.53
C GLU A 280 -14.77 6.11 13.48
N TYR A 281 -13.51 5.87 13.79
CA TYR A 281 -12.45 6.00 12.81
C TYR A 281 -12.63 4.81 11.88
N ASP A 282 -13.30 5.05 10.78
CA ASP A 282 -13.34 4.11 9.67
C ASP A 282 -11.91 3.99 9.13
N SER A 283 -11.18 2.99 9.64
CA SER A 283 -9.80 2.69 9.26
C SER A 283 -9.68 2.26 7.79
N CYS A 284 -10.81 2.15 7.10
CA CYS A 284 -10.92 1.73 5.71
C CYS A 284 -11.09 2.89 4.71
N ALA A 285 -11.20 4.15 5.17
CA ALA A 285 -11.30 5.27 4.24
C ALA A 285 -9.90 5.72 3.77
N PRO A 286 -9.56 5.59 2.50
CA PRO A 286 -8.28 6.08 1.98
C PRO A 286 -8.26 7.60 2.07
N ARG A 287 -7.39 8.16 2.92
CA ARG A 287 -7.05 9.58 2.85
C ARG A 287 -6.04 9.80 1.72
N LEU A 288 -6.52 9.80 0.50
CA LEU A 288 -5.87 10.53 -0.58
C LEU A 288 -5.92 12.01 -0.16
N GLY A 289 -4.73 12.64 -0.07
CA GLY A 289 -4.59 14.03 0.35
C GLY A 289 -5.26 14.99 -0.61
N GLU A 290 -6.57 15.11 -0.54
CA GLU A 290 -7.35 16.16 -1.16
C GLU A 290 -7.95 17.02 -0.05
N LYS A 291 -7.53 18.29 -0.02
CA LYS A 291 -8.31 19.32 0.66
C LYS A 291 -9.72 19.26 0.11
N PRO A 292 -10.77 19.32 0.95
CA PRO A 292 -12.12 19.45 0.44
C PRO A 292 -12.18 20.71 -0.44
N VAL A 293 -12.51 20.53 -1.71
CA VAL A 293 -12.87 21.64 -2.59
C VAL A 293 -14.08 22.27 -1.95
N SER A 294 -13.94 23.50 -1.49
CA SER A 294 -15.07 24.27 -0.95
C SER A 294 -16.07 24.46 -2.08
N LEU A 295 -17.34 24.21 -1.82
CA LEU A 295 -18.46 24.38 -2.76
C LEU A 295 -18.68 25.85 -3.23
N SER A 296 -17.73 26.76 -2.95
CA SER A 296 -17.78 28.17 -3.37
C SER A 296 -17.22 28.43 -4.77
N ASP A 297 -16.57 27.46 -5.43
CA ASP A 297 -15.97 27.70 -6.75
C ASP A 297 -16.81 27.17 -7.93
N ALA A 298 -17.98 26.58 -7.65
CA ALA A 298 -18.88 26.07 -8.71
C ALA A 298 -19.79 27.13 -9.35
N ASP A 299 -19.83 28.36 -8.82
CA ASP A 299 -20.69 29.43 -9.32
C ASP A 299 -20.00 30.49 -10.22
N ALA A 300 -18.68 30.34 -10.46
CA ALA A 300 -17.92 31.30 -11.26
C ALA A 300 -17.87 31.02 -12.77
N GLU A 301 -18.26 29.84 -13.23
CA GLU A 301 -18.19 29.47 -14.67
C GLU A 301 -19.56 29.51 -15.42
N ARG A 302 -20.58 30.11 -14.86
CA ARG A 302 -21.88 30.32 -15.58
C ARG A 302 -22.16 31.76 -15.97
N ARG A 303 -21.13 32.57 -16.20
CA ARG A 303 -21.29 33.88 -16.86
C ARG A 303 -20.07 34.16 -17.76
N ILE A 304 -20.10 33.62 -18.95
CA ILE A 304 -19.66 34.27 -20.21
C ILE A 304 -20.28 33.45 -21.34
#